data_26385a62613638ed1c2416193e639ee7
#
_entry.id   26385a62613638ed1c2416193e639ee7
#
_cell.length_a   1.000
_cell.length_b   1.000
_cell.length_c   1.000
_cell.angle_alpha   90.00
_cell.angle_beta   90.00
_cell.angle_gamma   90.00
#
_symmetry.space_group_name_H-M   'P 1'
#
loop_
_entity.id
_entity.type
_entity.pdbx_description
1 polymer ?
#
loop_
_entity_poly.entity_id
_entity_poly.type
_entity_poly.pdbx_seq_one_letter_code
_entity_poly.pdbx_strand_id
1 'polypeptide(L)'
;MKRIQAFVALSMAHLAIGQDINYSDPHSPAHQYHTRELNDPFTRMIEGFETGERELDYGSGRAFIASLLEHLNVPVSSQLLVFSRTSLQTRYISGKNPRAMYFNEDVYVGYIPGGKVEIISLDPDLGGIFYIFDQPKSGELPVIERSGRCMNCHAVAETRRIPGLSLRSVTPGPNWGAIETFRNKQIGHQIPLSQRFGGYHVTGDAGFTEHKGNRIGREVGGKVITETLEPGTQFDWSIYPAATSDILPHLLLEHQSGFVNLVLEATYRARAYQYVGKGEINPRHYAVLQSLGEELVRYLLFADEAEFPAGGIKVDPQYCEDFLADRKKASNGISLKDL
;
A
#
# COMPACT_ATOMS: atom_id res chain seq x y z
N MET A 1 -36.84 -41.90 61.50
CA MET A 1 -36.70 -40.52 60.97
C MET A 1 -35.48 -40.46 60.06
N LYS A 2 -35.63 -40.60 58.76
CA LYS A 2 -34.52 -40.51 57.77
C LYS A 2 -34.54 -39.10 57.21
N ARG A 3 -33.45 -38.32 57.40
CA ARG A 3 -33.28 -36.99 56.81
C ARG A 3 -32.73 -37.20 55.37
N ILE A 4 -33.49 -36.71 54.41
CA ILE A 4 -33.08 -36.61 53.01
C ILE A 4 -32.35 -35.31 52.88
N GLN A 5 -31.03 -35.38 52.58
CA GLN A 5 -30.26 -34.19 52.15
C GLN A 5 -30.40 -34.02 50.65
N ALA A 6 -31.05 -32.95 50.23
CA ALA A 6 -31.10 -32.55 48.83
C ALA A 6 -29.81 -31.84 48.47
N PHE A 7 -29.00 -32.41 47.55
CA PHE A 7 -27.86 -31.74 46.91
C PHE A 7 -28.41 -30.82 45.78
N VAL A 8 -28.33 -29.53 45.96
CA VAL A 8 -28.55 -28.56 44.90
C VAL A 8 -27.21 -28.43 44.15
N ALA A 9 -27.14 -29.02 42.98
CA ALA A 9 -26.02 -28.80 42.05
C ALA A 9 -26.21 -27.43 41.39
N LEU A 10 -25.43 -26.44 41.84
CA LEU A 10 -25.30 -25.14 41.18
C LEU A 10 -24.44 -25.36 39.93
N SER A 11 -25.05 -25.45 38.75
CA SER A 11 -24.34 -25.39 37.47
C SER A 11 -23.85 -23.96 37.27
N MET A 12 -22.55 -23.71 37.58
CA MET A 12 -21.89 -22.50 37.12
C MET A 12 -21.77 -22.58 35.61
N ALA A 13 -22.67 -21.95 34.91
CA ALA A 13 -22.45 -21.58 33.52
C ALA A 13 -21.26 -20.59 33.50
N HIS A 14 -20.09 -21.05 33.15
CA HIS A 14 -18.98 -20.17 32.82
C HIS A 14 -19.39 -19.38 31.59
N LEU A 15 -19.82 -18.13 31.81
CA LEU A 15 -19.80 -17.12 30.78
C LEU A 15 -18.34 -17.01 30.34
N ALA A 16 -17.99 -17.66 29.25
CA ALA A 16 -16.77 -17.40 28.54
C ALA A 16 -16.85 -15.93 28.10
N ILE A 17 -16.25 -15.04 28.89
CA ILE A 17 -15.94 -13.68 28.48
C ILE A 17 -15.02 -13.90 27.29
N GLY A 18 -15.56 -13.75 26.07
CA GLY A 18 -14.83 -13.95 24.83
C GLY A 18 -13.61 -13.04 24.86
N GLN A 19 -12.41 -13.64 24.95
CA GLN A 19 -11.18 -12.90 24.72
C GLN A 19 -11.30 -12.21 23.37
N ASP A 20 -10.99 -10.93 23.32
CA ASP A 20 -10.91 -10.19 22.05
C ASP A 20 -9.90 -10.94 21.17
N ILE A 21 -10.40 -11.49 20.07
CA ILE A 21 -9.59 -12.28 19.15
C ILE A 21 -8.60 -11.33 18.49
N ASN A 22 -7.31 -11.65 18.58
CA ASN A 22 -6.31 -10.96 17.78
C ASN A 22 -6.45 -11.38 16.32
N TYR A 23 -7.38 -10.73 15.59
CA TYR A 23 -7.66 -11.01 14.19
C TYR A 23 -6.45 -10.72 13.26
N SER A 24 -5.49 -9.95 13.72
CA SER A 24 -4.36 -9.49 12.89
C SER A 24 -3.08 -10.32 13.08
N ASP A 25 -3.10 -11.37 13.91
CA ASP A 25 -1.94 -12.22 14.13
C ASP A 25 -1.62 -13.06 12.89
N PRO A 26 -0.52 -12.82 12.17
CA PRO A 26 -0.16 -13.58 10.98
C PRO A 26 0.20 -15.05 11.28
N HIS A 27 0.52 -15.37 12.54
CA HIS A 27 0.79 -16.74 13.00
C HIS A 27 -0.48 -17.50 13.37
N SER A 28 -1.63 -16.82 13.41
CA SER A 28 -2.92 -17.48 13.70
C SER A 28 -3.20 -18.61 12.72
N PRO A 29 -3.62 -19.80 13.20
CA PRO A 29 -4.08 -20.88 12.34
C PRO A 29 -5.24 -20.47 11.42
N ALA A 30 -5.99 -19.43 11.76
CA ALA A 30 -7.05 -18.88 10.91
C ALA A 30 -6.49 -18.32 9.59
N HIS A 31 -5.30 -17.75 9.58
CA HIS A 31 -4.71 -17.08 8.41
C HIS A 31 -3.68 -17.92 7.69
N GLN A 32 -2.82 -18.63 8.44
CA GLN A 32 -1.71 -19.43 7.89
C GLN A 32 -0.79 -18.60 6.98
N TYR A 33 -0.57 -17.31 7.31
CA TYR A 33 0.13 -16.35 6.44
C TYR A 33 1.51 -16.84 5.97
N HIS A 34 2.23 -17.57 6.81
CA HIS A 34 3.59 -18.03 6.48
C HIS A 34 3.65 -19.41 5.82
N THR A 35 2.56 -20.18 5.83
CA THR A 35 2.55 -21.60 5.42
C THR A 35 1.60 -21.89 4.28
N ARG A 36 0.64 -21.01 3.99
CA ARG A 36 -0.29 -21.19 2.87
C ARG A 36 0.46 -20.99 1.56
N GLU A 37 0.08 -21.77 0.55
CA GLU A 37 0.50 -21.58 -0.84
C GLU A 37 0.13 -20.16 -1.31
N LEU A 38 1.05 -19.53 -2.04
CA LEU A 38 0.88 -18.17 -2.52
C LEU A 38 0.13 -18.16 -3.85
N ASN A 39 -0.78 -17.23 -4.02
CA ASN A 39 -1.56 -17.02 -5.24
C ASN A 39 -1.61 -15.53 -5.63
N ASP A 40 -0.54 -14.80 -5.39
CA ASP A 40 -0.42 -13.42 -5.80
C ASP A 40 0.11 -13.28 -7.24
N PRO A 41 -0.12 -12.13 -7.91
CA PRO A 41 0.31 -11.92 -9.31
C PRO A 41 1.81 -12.05 -9.52
N PHE A 42 2.63 -11.63 -8.54
CA PHE A 42 4.09 -11.69 -8.67
C PHE A 42 4.59 -13.15 -8.63
N THR A 43 4.07 -13.98 -7.73
CA THR A 43 4.38 -15.41 -7.70
C THR A 43 4.05 -16.08 -9.03
N ARG A 44 2.84 -15.85 -9.56
CA ARG A 44 2.43 -16.41 -10.88
C ARG A 44 3.30 -15.92 -12.03
N MET A 45 3.78 -14.67 -11.97
CA MET A 45 4.70 -14.15 -12.98
C MET A 45 6.05 -14.86 -12.95
N ILE A 46 6.61 -15.10 -11.75
CA ILE A 46 7.91 -15.76 -11.58
C ILE A 46 7.89 -17.18 -12.15
N GLU A 47 6.82 -17.93 -11.96
CA GLU A 47 6.65 -19.27 -12.56
C GLU A 47 6.82 -19.23 -14.08
N GLY A 48 6.33 -18.20 -14.76
CA GLY A 48 6.51 -18.02 -16.20
C GLY A 48 7.96 -17.75 -16.63
N PHE A 49 8.78 -17.15 -15.77
CA PHE A 49 10.22 -16.99 -16.03
C PHE A 49 11.00 -18.29 -15.79
N GLU A 50 10.65 -19.06 -14.77
CA GLU A 50 11.28 -20.35 -14.47
C GLU A 50 11.03 -21.37 -15.58
N THR A 51 9.88 -21.29 -16.24
CA THR A 51 9.55 -22.14 -17.41
C THR A 51 10.14 -21.65 -18.73
N GLY A 52 10.75 -20.44 -18.75
CA GLY A 52 11.30 -19.84 -19.97
C GLY A 52 10.24 -19.27 -20.93
N GLU A 53 8.99 -19.14 -20.50
CA GLU A 53 7.92 -18.51 -21.29
C GLU A 53 8.02 -16.99 -21.35
N ARG A 54 8.84 -16.40 -20.46
CA ARG A 54 9.01 -14.96 -20.33
C ARG A 54 10.50 -14.63 -20.15
N GLU A 55 10.89 -13.47 -20.64
CA GLU A 55 12.24 -12.94 -20.49
C GLU A 55 12.20 -11.49 -19.97
N LEU A 56 13.19 -11.12 -19.15
CA LEU A 56 13.38 -9.74 -18.68
C LEU A 56 14.45 -9.03 -19.51
N ASP A 57 14.32 -7.72 -19.68
CA ASP A 57 15.36 -6.91 -20.33
C ASP A 57 16.43 -6.52 -19.30
N TYR A 58 17.65 -6.95 -19.54
CA TYR A 58 18.81 -6.67 -18.67
C TYR A 58 19.73 -5.56 -19.20
N GLY A 59 19.35 -4.86 -20.26
CA GLY A 59 20.19 -3.83 -20.91
C GLY A 59 20.56 -2.66 -19.99
N SER A 60 19.70 -2.31 -19.06
CA SER A 60 19.94 -1.29 -18.03
C SER A 60 18.96 -1.46 -16.87
N GLY A 61 19.21 -0.79 -15.71
CA GLY A 61 18.23 -0.78 -14.61
C GLY A 61 16.87 -0.23 -15.01
N ARG A 62 16.83 0.78 -15.87
CA ARG A 62 15.59 1.32 -16.45
C ARG A 62 14.88 0.30 -17.33
N ALA A 63 15.60 -0.36 -18.24
CA ALA A 63 15.04 -1.38 -19.13
C ALA A 63 14.50 -2.57 -18.33
N PHE A 64 15.26 -3.03 -17.35
CA PHE A 64 14.85 -4.10 -16.44
C PHE A 64 13.53 -3.77 -15.73
N ILE A 65 13.42 -2.57 -15.14
CA ILE A 65 12.19 -2.15 -14.47
C ILE A 65 11.05 -2.01 -15.47
N ALA A 66 11.26 -1.41 -16.63
CA ALA A 66 10.21 -1.28 -17.64
C ALA A 66 9.65 -2.64 -18.07
N SER A 67 10.51 -3.61 -18.33
CA SER A 67 10.09 -4.96 -18.70
C SER A 67 9.40 -5.71 -17.55
N LEU A 68 9.85 -5.52 -16.31
CA LEU A 68 9.20 -6.08 -15.13
C LEU A 68 7.77 -5.51 -14.95
N LEU A 69 7.62 -4.19 -15.12
CA LEU A 69 6.31 -3.53 -15.05
C LEU A 69 5.35 -4.05 -16.14
N GLU A 70 5.84 -4.24 -17.37
CA GLU A 70 5.07 -4.80 -18.47
C GLU A 70 4.54 -6.20 -18.13
N HIS A 71 5.40 -7.09 -17.63
CA HIS A 71 5.01 -8.45 -17.24
C HIS A 71 4.01 -8.49 -16.08
N LEU A 72 4.03 -7.49 -15.21
CA LEU A 72 3.09 -7.34 -14.09
C LEU A 72 1.82 -6.55 -14.46
N ASN A 73 1.71 -6.08 -15.70
CA ASN A 73 0.66 -5.16 -16.16
C ASN A 73 0.57 -3.89 -15.27
N VAL A 74 1.71 -3.40 -14.79
CA VAL A 74 1.80 -2.17 -13.99
C VAL A 74 2.10 -1.01 -14.94
N PRO A 75 1.23 0.00 -15.07
CA PRO A 75 1.44 1.10 -15.99
C PRO A 75 2.64 1.96 -15.54
N VAL A 76 3.53 2.28 -16.49
CA VAL A 76 4.67 3.19 -16.23
C VAL A 76 4.18 4.58 -15.83
N SER A 77 3.02 5.01 -16.32
CA SER A 77 2.37 6.28 -15.96
C SER A 77 1.96 6.38 -14.48
N SER A 78 1.88 5.26 -13.76
CA SER A 78 1.65 5.27 -12.31
C SER A 78 2.86 5.71 -11.47
N GLN A 79 3.96 6.13 -12.11
CA GLN A 79 5.21 6.49 -11.43
C GLN A 79 5.04 7.60 -10.41
N LEU A 80 5.53 7.35 -9.19
CA LEU A 80 5.71 8.32 -8.11
C LEU A 80 7.16 8.32 -7.65
N LEU A 81 7.73 9.50 -7.39
CA LEU A 81 9.10 9.61 -6.91
C LEU A 81 9.16 10.03 -5.44
N VAL A 82 9.76 9.21 -4.60
CA VAL A 82 9.91 9.39 -3.15
C VAL A 82 11.35 9.70 -2.82
N PHE A 83 11.65 10.90 -2.33
CA PHE A 83 13.00 11.29 -1.93
C PHE A 83 13.22 11.19 -0.40
N SER A 84 12.18 10.96 0.38
CA SER A 84 12.31 10.73 1.82
C SER A 84 12.77 9.30 2.13
N ARG A 85 13.59 9.16 3.17
CA ARG A 85 14.12 7.87 3.63
C ARG A 85 13.09 7.09 4.43
N THR A 86 12.02 6.67 3.78
CA THR A 86 10.89 5.94 4.39
C THR A 86 10.87 4.44 4.06
N SER A 87 11.91 3.90 3.41
CA SER A 87 12.11 2.46 3.16
C SER A 87 13.22 1.89 4.06
N LEU A 88 13.31 0.57 4.16
CA LEU A 88 14.45 -0.13 4.80
C LEU A 88 15.80 0.14 4.09
N GLN A 89 15.77 0.59 2.84
CA GLN A 89 16.93 0.90 2.03
C GLN A 89 17.38 2.37 2.13
N THR A 90 17.31 2.94 3.33
CA THR A 90 17.56 4.37 3.60
C THR A 90 18.84 4.93 2.99
N ARG A 91 19.89 4.11 2.88
CA ARG A 91 21.21 4.54 2.36
C ARG A 91 21.20 4.93 0.88
N TYR A 92 20.25 4.41 0.11
CA TYR A 92 20.15 4.65 -1.33
C TYR A 92 19.20 5.79 -1.69
N ILE A 93 18.30 6.19 -0.78
CA ILE A 93 17.25 7.16 -1.07
C ILE A 93 17.66 8.56 -0.65
N SER A 94 17.51 9.50 -1.58
CA SER A 94 17.79 10.93 -1.36
C SER A 94 17.14 11.77 -2.47
N GLY A 95 17.21 13.11 -2.36
CA GLY A 95 16.83 14.01 -3.45
C GLY A 95 17.61 13.81 -4.75
N LYS A 96 18.84 13.22 -4.66
CA LYS A 96 19.66 12.88 -5.84
C LYS A 96 19.35 11.49 -6.39
N ASN A 97 18.67 10.65 -5.64
CA ASN A 97 18.33 9.29 -6.02
C ASN A 97 16.96 8.92 -5.42
N PRO A 98 15.87 9.52 -5.88
CA PRO A 98 14.53 9.17 -5.42
C PRO A 98 14.20 7.69 -5.69
N ARG A 99 13.43 7.07 -4.80
CA ARG A 99 12.78 5.79 -5.07
C ARG A 99 11.58 6.02 -5.97
N ALA A 100 11.53 5.37 -7.13
CA ALA A 100 10.32 5.30 -7.92
C ALA A 100 9.38 4.23 -7.37
N MET A 101 8.09 4.52 -7.35
CA MET A 101 7.02 3.57 -7.04
C MET A 101 6.06 3.52 -8.22
N TYR A 102 5.63 2.31 -8.56
CA TYR A 102 4.63 2.03 -9.60
C TYR A 102 3.56 1.13 -9.03
N PHE A 103 2.35 1.21 -9.55
CA PHE A 103 1.27 0.38 -9.04
C PHE A 103 0.17 0.14 -10.06
N ASN A 104 -0.50 -0.98 -9.89
CA ASN A 104 -1.83 -1.25 -10.37
C ASN A 104 -2.73 -1.64 -9.19
N GLU A 105 -3.85 -2.29 -9.40
CA GLU A 105 -4.75 -2.67 -8.32
C GLU A 105 -4.19 -3.74 -7.38
N ASP A 106 -3.28 -4.61 -7.85
CA ASP A 106 -2.81 -5.79 -7.12
C ASP A 106 -1.31 -5.77 -6.81
N VAL A 107 -0.52 -4.96 -7.52
CA VAL A 107 0.95 -4.97 -7.43
C VAL A 107 1.52 -3.58 -7.26
N TYR A 108 2.47 -3.45 -6.36
CA TYR A 108 3.21 -2.22 -6.06
C TYR A 108 4.70 -2.50 -6.18
N VAL A 109 5.39 -1.77 -7.03
CA VAL A 109 6.80 -1.94 -7.35
C VAL A 109 7.59 -0.74 -6.89
N GLY A 110 8.58 -0.95 -6.02
CA GLY A 110 9.56 0.06 -5.61
C GLY A 110 10.88 -0.16 -6.32
N TYR A 111 11.34 0.83 -7.06
CA TYR A 111 12.63 0.84 -7.76
C TYR A 111 13.55 1.91 -7.18
N ILE A 112 14.73 1.49 -6.75
CA ILE A 112 15.76 2.41 -6.28
C ILE A 112 17.01 2.18 -7.17
N PRO A 113 17.42 3.16 -7.97
CA PRO A 113 18.64 3.02 -8.76
C PRO A 113 19.85 2.65 -7.88
N GLY A 114 20.52 1.53 -8.18
CA GLY A 114 21.61 0.99 -7.38
C GLY A 114 21.23 0.28 -6.09
N GLY A 115 19.95 0.22 -5.77
CA GLY A 115 19.38 -0.55 -4.67
C GLY A 115 18.66 -1.81 -5.13
N LYS A 116 17.92 -2.43 -4.20
CA LYS A 116 17.05 -3.58 -4.48
C LYS A 116 15.69 -3.13 -5.01
N VAL A 117 15.06 -4.00 -5.78
CA VAL A 117 13.64 -3.88 -6.12
C VAL A 117 12.80 -4.37 -4.94
N GLU A 118 11.75 -3.65 -4.62
CA GLU A 118 10.77 -3.97 -3.57
C GLU A 118 9.42 -4.23 -4.26
N ILE A 119 8.77 -5.34 -3.93
CA ILE A 119 7.43 -5.66 -4.46
C ILE A 119 6.48 -5.89 -3.29
N ILE A 120 5.29 -5.30 -3.38
CA ILE A 120 4.13 -5.74 -2.62
C ILE A 120 3.15 -6.30 -3.64
N SER A 121 2.79 -7.57 -3.52
CA SER A 121 1.81 -8.23 -4.37
C SER A 121 0.65 -8.71 -3.51
N LEU A 122 -0.57 -8.39 -3.88
CA LEU A 122 -1.75 -8.73 -3.10
C LEU A 122 -2.20 -10.16 -3.39
N ASP A 123 -2.09 -10.99 -2.39
CA ASP A 123 -2.69 -12.32 -2.38
C ASP A 123 -4.15 -12.19 -1.91
N PRO A 124 -5.11 -12.80 -2.61
CA PRO A 124 -6.53 -12.65 -2.28
C PRO A 124 -6.91 -13.17 -0.89
N ASP A 125 -6.11 -14.08 -0.35
CA ASP A 125 -6.33 -14.65 0.97
C ASP A 125 -5.46 -14.02 2.06
N LEU A 126 -4.22 -13.68 1.73
CA LEU A 126 -3.20 -13.29 2.69
C LEU A 126 -2.97 -11.77 2.77
N GLY A 127 -3.45 -11.02 1.77
CA GLY A 127 -3.15 -9.60 1.65
C GLY A 127 -1.76 -9.36 1.07
N GLY A 128 -1.04 -8.35 1.55
CA GLY A 128 0.27 -8.00 1.03
C GLY A 128 1.33 -9.08 1.26
N ILE A 129 1.90 -9.61 0.19
CA ILE A 129 3.10 -10.42 0.19
C ILE A 129 4.26 -9.53 -0.24
N PHE A 130 5.35 -9.58 0.51
CA PHE A 130 6.46 -8.65 0.36
C PHE A 130 7.68 -9.38 -0.19
N TYR A 131 8.19 -8.90 -1.33
CA TYR A 131 9.38 -9.45 -1.97
C TYR A 131 10.45 -8.38 -2.10
N ILE A 132 11.70 -8.80 -1.98
CA ILE A 132 12.86 -7.94 -2.19
C ILE A 132 13.95 -8.74 -2.92
N PHE A 133 14.59 -8.14 -3.92
CA PHE A 133 15.67 -8.77 -4.64
C PHE A 133 16.63 -7.75 -5.25
N ASP A 134 17.87 -8.17 -5.48
CA ASP A 134 18.84 -7.38 -6.21
C ASP A 134 18.49 -7.38 -7.71
N GLN A 135 18.76 -6.26 -8.39
CA GLN A 135 18.67 -6.23 -9.85
C GLN A 135 19.70 -7.21 -10.43
N PRO A 136 19.26 -8.21 -11.22
CA PRO A 136 20.17 -9.20 -11.76
C PRO A 136 21.16 -8.57 -12.76
N LYS A 137 22.37 -9.17 -12.86
CA LYS A 137 23.42 -8.73 -13.77
C LYS A 137 23.24 -9.42 -15.08
N SER A 138 22.49 -9.45 -15.92
CA SER A 138 22.29 -10.12 -17.22
C SER A 138 22.04 -11.64 -17.20
N GLY A 139 20.96 -12.08 -17.80
CA GLY A 139 20.67 -13.48 -18.13
C GLY A 139 20.35 -14.42 -16.97
N GLU A 140 20.42 -13.96 -15.73
CA GLU A 140 20.09 -14.73 -14.55
C GLU A 140 18.75 -14.26 -13.97
N LEU A 141 17.91 -15.18 -13.54
CA LEU A 141 16.72 -14.82 -12.78
C LEU A 141 17.12 -14.21 -11.43
N PRO A 142 16.39 -13.17 -10.96
CA PRO A 142 16.68 -12.60 -9.65
C PRO A 142 16.44 -13.63 -8.53
N VAL A 143 17.32 -13.64 -7.54
CA VAL A 143 17.08 -14.40 -6.30
C VAL A 143 16.08 -13.61 -5.45
N ILE A 144 14.86 -14.10 -5.41
CA ILE A 144 13.73 -13.42 -4.76
C ILE A 144 13.62 -13.87 -3.32
N GLU A 145 13.60 -12.89 -2.41
CA GLU A 145 13.36 -13.09 -0.98
C GLU A 145 11.95 -12.64 -0.61
N ARG A 146 11.15 -13.53 -0.01
CA ARG A 146 9.93 -13.13 0.71
C ARG A 146 10.33 -12.54 2.05
N SER A 147 10.24 -11.22 2.19
CA SER A 147 10.80 -10.49 3.32
C SER A 147 9.78 -10.20 4.42
N GLY A 148 9.86 -10.92 5.53
CA GLY A 148 9.07 -10.64 6.73
C GLY A 148 9.40 -9.29 7.39
N ARG A 149 10.58 -8.70 7.11
CA ARG A 149 10.99 -7.41 7.68
C ARG A 149 10.12 -6.24 7.22
N CYS A 150 9.48 -6.37 6.05
CA CYS A 150 8.57 -5.34 5.53
C CYS A 150 7.36 -5.14 6.43
N MET A 151 6.92 -6.17 7.16
CA MET A 151 5.82 -6.09 8.10
C MET A 151 6.06 -5.11 9.25
N ASN A 152 7.31 -4.74 9.56
CA ASN A 152 7.61 -3.72 10.56
C ASN A 152 7.00 -2.35 10.23
N CYS A 153 6.72 -2.10 8.95
CA CYS A 153 6.04 -0.88 8.47
C CYS A 153 4.67 -1.18 7.86
N HIS A 154 4.45 -2.40 7.37
CA HIS A 154 3.27 -2.78 6.61
C HIS A 154 2.26 -3.65 7.39
N ALA A 155 2.48 -3.87 8.70
CA ALA A 155 1.53 -4.50 9.61
C ALA A 155 1.39 -3.68 10.92
N VAL A 156 1.20 -2.37 10.79
CA VAL A 156 1.13 -1.39 11.88
C VAL A 156 -0.28 -0.79 12.00
N ALA A 157 -0.49 0.14 12.91
CA ALA A 157 -1.79 0.75 13.13
C ALA A 157 -2.36 1.40 11.86
N GLU A 158 -1.51 2.04 11.05
CA GLU A 158 -1.88 2.67 9.79
C GLU A 158 -2.38 1.66 8.73
N THR A 159 -1.93 0.42 8.80
CA THR A 159 -2.43 -0.69 7.96
C THR A 159 -3.45 -1.57 8.69
N ARG A 160 -4.06 -1.06 9.77
CA ARG A 160 -5.02 -1.82 10.61
C ARG A 160 -4.43 -3.10 11.20
N ARG A 161 -3.09 -3.13 11.37
CA ARG A 161 -2.27 -4.24 11.90
C ARG A 161 -2.26 -5.51 11.06
N ILE A 162 -2.66 -5.42 9.81
CA ILE A 162 -2.64 -6.53 8.84
C ILE A 162 -1.56 -6.26 7.79
N PRO A 163 -1.10 -7.30 7.02
CA PRO A 163 -0.18 -7.11 5.91
C PRO A 163 -0.82 -6.27 4.81
N GLY A 164 -0.60 -4.96 4.84
CA GLY A 164 -1.30 -3.98 4.02
C GLY A 164 -0.38 -2.90 3.44
N LEU A 165 -0.99 -1.86 2.90
CA LEU A 165 -0.32 -0.76 2.23
C LEU A 165 -0.12 0.40 3.21
N SER A 166 1.14 0.84 3.37
CA SER A 166 1.50 1.96 4.23
C SER A 166 2.07 3.11 3.39
N LEU A 167 1.33 4.20 3.31
CA LEU A 167 1.79 5.46 2.75
C LEU A 167 2.08 6.45 3.86
N ARG A 168 3.19 7.15 3.77
CA ARG A 168 3.59 8.15 4.77
C ARG A 168 3.82 9.48 4.12
N SER A 169 3.27 10.52 4.73
CA SER A 169 3.58 11.90 4.42
C SER A 169 4.50 12.44 5.52
N VAL A 170 5.67 12.95 5.13
CA VAL A 170 6.69 13.44 6.05
C VAL A 170 7.31 14.74 5.54
N THR A 171 7.87 15.56 6.43
CA THR A 171 8.81 16.60 6.03
C THR A 171 10.22 16.03 6.18
N PRO A 172 10.95 15.77 5.07
CA PRO A 172 12.33 15.31 5.12
C PRO A 172 13.25 16.45 5.57
N GLY A 173 14.24 16.13 6.39
CA GLY A 173 15.32 17.04 6.76
C GLY A 173 16.50 17.01 5.77
N PRO A 174 17.59 17.74 6.07
CA PRO A 174 18.76 17.86 5.18
C PRO A 174 19.43 16.52 4.85
N ASN A 175 19.25 15.51 5.67
CA ASN A 175 19.73 14.14 5.47
C ASN A 175 18.67 13.21 4.85
N TRP A 176 17.54 13.77 4.38
CA TRP A 176 16.40 13.07 3.78
C TRP A 176 15.59 12.19 4.75
N GLY A 177 15.98 12.08 6.01
CA GLY A 177 15.18 11.45 7.05
C GLY A 177 14.01 12.35 7.48
N ALA A 178 12.93 11.75 7.96
CA ALA A 178 11.77 12.49 8.45
C ALA A 178 12.11 13.29 9.72
N ILE A 179 11.88 14.60 9.71
CA ILE A 179 11.93 15.47 10.89
C ILE A 179 10.52 15.80 11.40
N GLU A 180 9.51 15.63 10.56
CA GLU A 180 8.11 15.75 10.90
C GLU A 180 7.32 14.65 10.18
N THR A 181 6.30 14.11 10.83
CA THR A 181 5.46 13.05 10.25
C THR A 181 4.00 13.43 10.43
N PHE A 182 3.25 13.43 9.33
CA PHE A 182 1.82 13.69 9.34
C PHE A 182 1.08 12.37 9.50
N ARG A 183 0.58 12.12 10.71
CA ARG A 183 -0.21 10.93 11.04
C ARG A 183 -1.63 11.36 11.32
N ASN A 184 -2.56 10.79 10.59
CA ASN A 184 -3.98 11.07 10.72
C ASN A 184 -4.75 9.84 11.20
N LYS A 185 -5.92 10.08 11.80
CA LYS A 185 -6.93 9.07 11.99
C LYS A 185 -7.71 8.79 10.70
N GLN A 186 -7.72 9.77 9.81
CA GLN A 186 -8.29 9.69 8.46
C GLN A 186 -7.39 8.86 7.56
N ILE A 187 -7.98 8.24 6.54
CA ILE A 187 -7.28 7.36 5.61
C ILE A 187 -7.50 7.82 4.16
N GLY A 188 -6.48 7.63 3.34
CA GLY A 188 -6.56 7.87 1.90
C GLY A 188 -7.14 9.23 1.52
N HIS A 189 -8.23 9.23 0.76
CA HIS A 189 -8.88 10.46 0.24
C HIS A 189 -9.48 11.37 1.33
N GLN A 190 -9.65 10.89 2.55
CA GLN A 190 -10.16 11.68 3.68
C GLN A 190 -9.07 12.56 4.31
N ILE A 191 -7.78 12.30 4.06
CA ILE A 191 -6.68 13.08 4.62
C ILE A 191 -6.69 14.48 4.00
N PRO A 192 -6.60 15.57 4.77
CA PRO A 192 -6.52 16.92 4.21
C PRO A 192 -5.34 17.08 3.23
N LEU A 193 -5.56 17.71 2.07
CA LEU A 193 -4.53 17.89 1.04
C LEU A 193 -3.27 18.57 1.59
N SER A 194 -3.45 19.52 2.53
CA SER A 194 -2.35 20.21 3.22
C SER A 194 -1.41 19.29 4.03
N GLN A 195 -1.74 18.02 4.19
CA GLN A 195 -0.95 17.03 4.93
C GLN A 195 -0.44 15.88 4.04
N ARG A 196 -0.78 15.89 2.72
CA ARG A 196 -0.42 14.83 1.78
C ARG A 196 0.90 15.10 1.06
N PHE A 197 1.44 14.02 0.48
CA PHE A 197 2.58 13.99 -0.45
C PHE A 197 3.93 14.43 0.13
N GLY A 198 4.03 14.58 1.45
CA GLY A 198 5.30 14.93 2.09
C GLY A 198 6.37 13.86 1.87
N GLY A 199 7.55 14.30 1.37
CA GLY A 199 8.65 13.40 1.01
C GLY A 199 8.59 12.86 -0.42
N TYR A 200 7.58 13.30 -1.21
CA TYR A 200 7.40 12.94 -2.61
C TYR A 200 7.68 14.15 -3.51
N HIS A 201 8.17 13.88 -4.71
CA HIS A 201 8.08 14.84 -5.81
C HIS A 201 6.66 14.84 -6.36
N VAL A 202 6.14 16.02 -6.67
CA VAL A 202 4.90 16.24 -7.41
C VAL A 202 5.24 17.12 -8.61
N THR A 203 5.11 16.58 -9.82
CA THR A 203 5.42 17.29 -11.08
C THR A 203 4.19 17.94 -11.68
N GLY A 204 4.41 18.84 -12.63
CA GLY A 204 3.35 19.58 -13.30
C GLY A 204 2.76 20.69 -12.41
N ASP A 205 1.66 21.26 -12.89
CA ASP A 205 0.85 22.26 -12.15
C ASP A 205 -0.42 21.58 -11.65
N ALA A 206 -0.42 21.15 -10.39
CA ALA A 206 -1.60 20.52 -9.76
C ALA A 206 -2.79 21.51 -9.57
N GLY A 207 -2.57 22.81 -9.82
CA GLY A 207 -3.57 23.85 -9.60
C GLY A 207 -3.66 24.34 -8.15
N PHE A 208 -2.86 23.80 -7.22
CA PHE A 208 -2.79 24.23 -5.83
C PHE A 208 -1.42 23.92 -5.21
N THR A 209 -1.07 24.59 -4.13
CA THR A 209 0.25 24.52 -3.48
C THR A 209 0.20 24.14 -1.99
N GLU A 210 -0.98 23.92 -1.42
CA GLU A 210 -1.14 23.63 0.01
C GLU A 210 -0.79 22.19 0.39
N HIS A 211 -0.17 21.41 -0.49
CA HIS A 211 0.33 20.08 -0.17
C HIS A 211 1.76 20.10 0.39
N LYS A 212 2.23 18.98 0.95
CA LYS A 212 3.58 18.80 1.51
C LYS A 212 4.61 18.27 0.50
N GLY A 213 4.19 17.92 -0.71
CA GLY A 213 5.11 17.49 -1.79
C GLY A 213 6.12 18.57 -2.15
N ASN A 214 7.27 18.15 -2.69
CA ASN A 214 8.36 19.03 -3.10
C ASN A 214 8.95 19.90 -1.97
N ARG A 215 8.87 19.46 -0.72
CA ARG A 215 9.38 20.24 0.42
C ARG A 215 10.44 19.50 1.18
N ILE A 216 11.51 20.22 1.52
CA ILE A 216 12.54 19.81 2.46
C ILE A 216 12.54 20.78 3.64
N GLY A 217 12.73 20.29 4.85
CA GLY A 217 12.66 21.08 6.05
C GLY A 217 13.97 21.13 6.84
N ARG A 218 14.06 22.13 7.71
CA ARG A 218 15.10 22.23 8.75
C ARG A 218 14.50 22.76 10.03
N GLU A 219 15.03 22.32 11.15
CA GLU A 219 14.66 22.87 12.46
C GLU A 219 15.43 24.16 12.74
N VAL A 220 14.69 25.22 13.06
CA VAL A 220 15.26 26.50 13.48
C VAL A 220 14.43 27.00 14.65
N GLY A 221 15.05 27.16 15.82
CA GLY A 221 14.38 27.67 17.02
C GLY A 221 13.17 26.84 17.45
N GLY A 222 13.22 25.51 17.29
CA GLY A 222 12.13 24.58 17.63
C GLY A 222 10.94 24.60 16.67
N LYS A 223 11.11 25.20 15.49
CA LYS A 223 10.12 25.21 14.40
C LYS A 223 10.71 24.60 13.15
N VAL A 224 9.89 23.84 12.41
CA VAL A 224 10.26 23.34 11.08
C VAL A 224 9.99 24.43 10.05
N ILE A 225 11.05 24.88 9.38
CA ILE A 225 10.99 25.79 8.23
C ILE A 225 11.22 24.97 6.98
N THR A 226 10.37 25.11 5.97
CA THR A 226 10.45 24.37 4.72
C THR A 226 10.84 25.25 3.54
N GLU A 227 11.57 24.66 2.59
CA GLU A 227 11.86 25.22 1.29
C GLU A 227 11.39 24.28 0.19
N THR A 228 11.12 24.81 -1.00
CA THR A 228 10.66 24.03 -2.16
C THR A 228 11.86 23.40 -2.85
N LEU A 229 11.71 22.13 -3.20
CA LEU A 229 12.65 21.34 -3.96
C LEU A 229 12.07 21.09 -5.35
N GLU A 230 12.66 21.71 -6.38
CA GLU A 230 12.17 21.55 -7.75
C GLU A 230 12.50 20.15 -8.29
N PRO A 231 11.49 19.36 -8.74
CA PRO A 231 11.70 18.02 -9.28
C PRO A 231 12.66 18.03 -10.49
N GLY A 232 13.59 17.08 -10.53
CA GLY A 232 14.55 16.94 -11.65
C GLY A 232 15.77 17.84 -11.57
N THR A 233 15.87 18.77 -10.61
CA THR A 233 17.06 19.62 -10.46
C THR A 233 18.24 18.88 -9.81
N GLN A 234 18.01 17.81 -9.08
CA GLN A 234 19.02 17.08 -8.33
C GLN A 234 19.29 15.68 -8.85
N PHE A 235 18.49 15.15 -9.77
CA PHE A 235 18.61 13.81 -10.35
C PHE A 235 18.29 13.82 -11.84
N ASP A 236 18.75 12.78 -12.54
CA ASP A 236 18.50 12.57 -13.97
C ASP A 236 17.23 11.74 -14.17
N TRP A 237 16.25 12.28 -14.87
CA TRP A 237 15.02 11.58 -15.24
C TRP A 237 15.27 10.34 -16.12
N SER A 238 16.36 10.32 -16.88
CA SER A 238 16.66 9.23 -17.83
C SER A 238 16.87 7.86 -17.16
N ILE A 239 17.13 7.85 -15.85
CA ILE A 239 17.29 6.61 -15.07
C ILE A 239 15.94 5.95 -14.69
N TYR A 240 14.83 6.65 -14.89
CA TYR A 240 13.48 6.16 -14.64
C TYR A 240 12.72 5.90 -15.92
N PRO A 241 11.77 4.94 -15.94
CA PRO A 241 10.88 4.70 -17.08
C PRO A 241 10.10 5.91 -17.57
N ALA A 242 9.65 6.77 -16.67
CA ALA A 242 8.92 7.99 -17.00
C ALA A 242 9.58 9.26 -16.42
N ALA A 243 9.36 10.41 -17.04
CA ALA A 243 9.83 11.71 -16.57
C ALA A 243 8.74 12.48 -15.81
N THR A 244 7.95 11.79 -14.99
CA THR A 244 6.81 12.36 -14.27
C THR A 244 6.67 11.76 -12.87
N SER A 245 6.01 12.49 -12.00
CA SER A 245 5.47 12.08 -10.70
C SER A 245 4.20 12.91 -10.47
N ASP A 246 3.20 12.71 -11.34
CA ASP A 246 2.01 13.56 -11.42
C ASP A 246 1.11 13.43 -10.18
N ILE A 247 0.29 14.45 -9.94
CA ILE A 247 -0.62 14.48 -8.79
C ILE A 247 -1.70 13.38 -8.84
N LEU A 248 -2.15 12.98 -10.03
CA LEU A 248 -3.23 12.01 -10.15
C LEU A 248 -2.85 10.62 -9.63
N PRO A 249 -1.69 10.02 -10.01
CA PRO A 249 -1.26 8.77 -9.39
C PRO A 249 -1.08 8.86 -7.86
N HIS A 250 -0.67 10.03 -7.32
CA HIS A 250 -0.62 10.22 -5.88
C HIS A 250 -2.00 10.09 -5.22
N LEU A 251 -3.01 10.75 -5.77
CA LEU A 251 -4.38 10.70 -5.27
C LEU A 251 -4.97 9.30 -5.36
N LEU A 252 -4.74 8.62 -6.50
CA LEU A 252 -5.20 7.25 -6.72
C LEU A 252 -4.56 6.26 -5.74
N LEU A 253 -3.24 6.33 -5.55
CA LEU A 253 -2.54 5.43 -4.65
C LEU A 253 -3.00 5.61 -3.19
N GLU A 254 -3.25 6.85 -2.75
CA GLU A 254 -3.77 7.12 -1.41
C GLU A 254 -5.18 6.53 -1.23
N HIS A 255 -6.09 6.75 -2.20
CA HIS A 255 -7.43 6.17 -2.15
C HIS A 255 -7.36 4.64 -2.15
N GLN A 256 -6.63 4.07 -3.10
CA GLN A 256 -6.50 2.62 -3.25
C GLN A 256 -5.91 1.95 -2.00
N SER A 257 -4.89 2.55 -1.39
CA SER A 257 -4.28 1.97 -0.19
C SER A 257 -5.23 1.94 1.01
N GLY A 258 -6.06 2.97 1.17
CA GLY A 258 -7.11 2.98 2.19
C GLY A 258 -8.18 1.91 1.93
N PHE A 259 -8.64 1.79 0.69
CA PHE A 259 -9.62 0.77 0.28
C PHE A 259 -9.09 -0.65 0.50
N VAL A 260 -7.89 -0.94 0.04
CA VAL A 260 -7.24 -2.26 0.21
C VAL A 260 -7.12 -2.63 1.68
N ASN A 261 -6.66 -1.71 2.53
CA ASN A 261 -6.53 -1.98 3.96
C ASN A 261 -7.89 -2.24 4.64
N LEU A 262 -8.96 -1.58 4.21
CA LEU A 262 -10.32 -1.83 4.70
C LEU A 262 -10.82 -3.22 4.30
N VAL A 263 -10.64 -3.61 3.04
CA VAL A 263 -11.03 -4.94 2.53
C VAL A 263 -10.26 -6.03 3.26
N LEU A 264 -8.95 -5.85 3.41
CA LEU A 264 -8.10 -6.83 4.10
C LEU A 264 -8.49 -6.97 5.58
N GLU A 265 -8.78 -5.87 6.29
CA GLU A 265 -9.26 -5.94 7.67
C GLU A 265 -10.57 -6.74 7.76
N ALA A 266 -11.53 -6.46 6.90
CA ALA A 266 -12.80 -7.18 6.88
C ALA A 266 -12.58 -8.68 6.64
N THR A 267 -11.71 -9.04 5.69
CA THR A 267 -11.34 -10.42 5.38
C THR A 267 -10.67 -11.13 6.55
N TYR A 268 -9.69 -10.48 7.18
CA TYR A 268 -8.98 -11.05 8.33
C TYR A 268 -9.90 -11.25 9.52
N ARG A 269 -10.78 -10.29 9.83
CA ARG A 269 -11.77 -10.42 10.90
C ARG A 269 -12.79 -11.52 10.62
N ALA A 270 -13.35 -11.56 9.41
CA ALA A 270 -14.31 -12.59 9.03
C ALA A 270 -13.72 -13.99 9.20
N ARG A 271 -12.51 -14.20 8.70
CA ARG A 271 -11.79 -15.48 8.81
C ARG A 271 -11.48 -15.84 10.26
N ALA A 272 -10.98 -14.90 11.06
CA ALA A 272 -10.70 -15.14 12.48
C ALA A 272 -12.00 -15.47 13.26
N TYR A 273 -13.08 -14.78 12.99
CA TYR A 273 -14.38 -15.03 13.65
C TYR A 273 -14.98 -16.38 13.28
N GLN A 274 -14.90 -16.76 11.99
CA GLN A 274 -15.32 -18.09 11.53
C GLN A 274 -14.49 -19.21 12.16
N TYR A 275 -13.16 -19.00 12.22
CA TYR A 275 -12.25 -19.99 12.79
C TYR A 275 -12.57 -20.29 14.26
N VAL A 276 -12.71 -19.26 15.11
CA VAL A 276 -13.02 -19.46 16.54
C VAL A 276 -14.44 -19.92 16.78
N GLY A 277 -15.39 -19.51 15.92
CA GLY A 277 -16.77 -19.94 15.94
C GLY A 277 -16.99 -21.31 15.29
N LYS A 278 -15.93 -21.99 14.84
CA LYS A 278 -16.00 -23.30 14.14
C LYS A 278 -16.97 -23.30 12.95
N GLY A 279 -16.92 -22.21 12.19
CA GLY A 279 -17.76 -21.96 11.02
C GLY A 279 -18.95 -21.04 11.28
N GLU A 280 -19.31 -20.78 12.52
CA GLU A 280 -20.39 -19.86 12.88
C GLU A 280 -19.83 -18.51 13.33
N ILE A 281 -20.56 -17.43 13.04
CA ILE A 281 -20.21 -16.06 13.48
C ILE A 281 -21.28 -15.64 14.50
N ASN A 282 -20.85 -15.35 15.74
CA ASN A 282 -21.76 -14.89 16.77
C ASN A 282 -22.30 -13.48 16.46
N PRO A 283 -23.44 -13.07 17.06
CA PRO A 283 -24.07 -11.77 16.78
C PRO A 283 -23.17 -10.56 17.02
N ARG A 284 -22.26 -10.59 18.01
CA ARG A 284 -21.33 -9.49 18.29
C ARG A 284 -20.32 -9.35 17.16
N HIS A 285 -19.71 -10.45 16.70
CA HIS A 285 -18.78 -10.46 15.59
C HIS A 285 -19.46 -10.07 14.28
N TYR A 286 -20.69 -10.53 14.07
CA TYR A 286 -21.49 -10.14 12.91
C TYR A 286 -21.71 -8.62 12.85
N ALA A 287 -22.07 -7.99 13.98
CA ALA A 287 -22.25 -6.54 14.04
C ALA A 287 -20.94 -5.77 13.68
N VAL A 288 -19.78 -6.29 14.09
CA VAL A 288 -18.48 -5.70 13.70
C VAL A 288 -18.27 -5.78 12.19
N LEU A 289 -18.54 -6.95 11.57
CA LEU A 289 -18.40 -7.11 10.11
C LEU A 289 -19.39 -6.24 9.35
N GLN A 290 -20.62 -6.08 9.84
CA GLN A 290 -21.61 -5.19 9.25
C GLN A 290 -21.12 -3.74 9.27
N SER A 291 -20.61 -3.25 10.42
CA SER A 291 -20.06 -1.90 10.52
C SER A 291 -18.87 -1.67 9.58
N LEU A 292 -17.99 -2.67 9.42
CA LEU A 292 -16.89 -2.60 8.44
C LEU A 292 -17.40 -2.56 7.00
N GLY A 293 -18.46 -3.32 6.70
CA GLY A 293 -19.12 -3.27 5.39
C GLY A 293 -19.68 -1.89 5.07
N GLU A 294 -20.34 -1.26 6.05
CA GLU A 294 -20.85 0.11 5.92
C GLU A 294 -19.70 1.13 5.72
N GLU A 295 -18.61 1.00 6.49
CA GLU A 295 -17.41 1.83 6.32
C GLU A 295 -16.80 1.66 4.92
N LEU A 296 -16.70 0.42 4.44
CA LEU A 296 -16.17 0.09 3.12
C LEU A 296 -17.01 0.71 1.99
N VAL A 297 -18.33 0.61 2.06
CA VAL A 297 -19.24 1.23 1.08
C VAL A 297 -19.10 2.75 1.09
N ARG A 298 -19.09 3.37 2.27
CA ARG A 298 -18.88 4.83 2.38
C ARG A 298 -17.55 5.25 1.78
N TYR A 299 -16.47 4.49 2.05
CA TYR A 299 -15.15 4.79 1.53
C TYR A 299 -15.09 4.63 0.00
N LEU A 300 -15.67 3.55 -0.55
CA LEU A 300 -15.76 3.31 -1.99
C LEU A 300 -16.49 4.46 -2.72
N LEU A 301 -17.49 5.03 -2.08
CA LEU A 301 -18.28 6.16 -2.60
C LEU A 301 -17.69 7.54 -2.27
N PHE A 302 -16.41 7.60 -1.88
CA PHE A 302 -15.70 8.85 -1.53
C PHE A 302 -16.38 9.67 -0.42
N ALA A 303 -17.11 9.02 0.49
CA ALA A 303 -17.67 9.72 1.63
C ALA A 303 -16.55 10.34 2.49
N ASP A 304 -16.81 11.57 2.97
CA ASP A 304 -15.85 12.33 3.79
C ASP A 304 -14.53 12.66 3.07
N GLU A 305 -14.54 12.71 1.72
CA GLU A 305 -13.39 13.18 0.94
C GLU A 305 -12.98 14.59 1.35
N ALA A 306 -11.67 14.79 1.49
CA ALA A 306 -11.14 16.13 1.75
C ALA A 306 -11.42 17.06 0.56
N GLU A 307 -11.91 18.27 0.87
CA GLU A 307 -12.26 19.25 -0.15
C GLU A 307 -11.07 19.56 -1.08
N PHE A 308 -11.35 19.57 -2.37
CA PHE A 308 -10.42 20.06 -3.37
C PHE A 308 -10.47 21.59 -3.44
N PRO A 309 -9.36 22.24 -3.85
CA PRO A 309 -9.33 23.67 -4.02
C PRO A 309 -10.32 24.13 -5.12
N ALA A 310 -10.77 25.37 -5.01
CA ALA A 310 -11.63 25.96 -6.04
C ALA A 310 -10.92 25.90 -7.41
N GLY A 311 -11.57 25.32 -8.40
CA GLY A 311 -10.99 25.07 -9.72
C GLY A 311 -10.50 23.63 -9.95
N GLY A 312 -10.56 22.78 -8.91
CA GLY A 312 -10.23 21.37 -9.01
C GLY A 312 -8.73 21.07 -9.05
N ILE A 313 -8.39 19.90 -9.54
CA ILE A 313 -7.01 19.42 -9.72
C ILE A 313 -6.66 19.45 -11.20
N LYS A 314 -5.46 19.94 -11.51
CA LYS A 314 -4.88 19.83 -12.83
C LYS A 314 -3.94 18.64 -12.88
N VAL A 315 -4.08 17.82 -13.90
CA VAL A 315 -3.25 16.64 -14.15
C VAL A 315 -2.50 16.77 -15.46
N ASP A 316 -1.42 16.01 -15.61
CA ASP A 316 -0.73 15.90 -16.88
C ASP A 316 -1.68 15.32 -17.95
N PRO A 317 -1.88 15.97 -19.13
CA PRO A 317 -2.81 15.49 -20.14
C PRO A 317 -2.48 14.09 -20.64
N GLN A 318 -1.21 13.77 -20.84
CA GLN A 318 -0.78 12.46 -21.31
C GLN A 318 -1.11 11.37 -20.27
N TYR A 319 -0.84 11.65 -18.98
CA TYR A 319 -1.22 10.72 -17.93
C TYR A 319 -2.73 10.48 -17.87
N CYS A 320 -3.52 11.53 -18.08
CA CYS A 320 -4.98 11.41 -18.10
C CYS A 320 -5.44 10.53 -19.28
N GLU A 321 -4.84 10.69 -20.45
CA GLU A 321 -5.09 9.84 -21.61
C GLU A 321 -4.71 8.38 -21.35
N ASP A 322 -3.51 8.13 -20.81
CA ASP A 322 -3.04 6.80 -20.47
C ASP A 322 -3.96 6.14 -19.43
N PHE A 323 -4.35 6.89 -18.39
CA PHE A 323 -5.29 6.42 -17.38
C PHE A 323 -6.66 6.05 -17.94
N LEU A 324 -7.18 6.85 -18.89
CA LEU A 324 -8.44 6.57 -19.54
C LEU A 324 -8.35 5.41 -20.54
N ALA A 325 -7.18 5.20 -21.16
CA ALA A 325 -6.93 4.10 -22.08
C ALA A 325 -6.83 2.75 -21.36
N ASP A 326 -6.22 2.73 -20.16
CA ASP A 326 -6.06 1.54 -19.34
C ASP A 326 -7.36 1.22 -18.59
N ARG A 327 -8.27 0.50 -19.30
CA ARG A 327 -9.59 0.15 -18.79
C ARG A 327 -9.73 -1.35 -18.57
N LYS A 328 -9.86 -1.78 -17.33
CA LYS A 328 -10.40 -3.11 -17.06
C LYS A 328 -11.90 -3.12 -17.29
N LYS A 329 -12.33 -4.00 -18.19
CA LYS A 329 -13.73 -4.19 -18.51
C LYS A 329 -14.29 -5.39 -17.78
N ALA A 330 -15.49 -5.26 -17.22
CA ALA A 330 -16.26 -6.38 -16.74
C ALA A 330 -16.61 -7.34 -17.90
N SER A 331 -17.14 -8.52 -17.58
CA SER A 331 -17.52 -9.53 -18.59
C SER A 331 -18.52 -9.04 -19.64
N ASN A 332 -19.29 -7.99 -19.34
CA ASN A 332 -20.21 -7.33 -20.26
C ASN A 332 -19.55 -6.27 -21.17
N GLY A 333 -18.23 -6.10 -21.07
CA GLY A 333 -17.47 -5.12 -21.85
C GLY A 333 -17.52 -3.69 -21.33
N ILE A 334 -18.17 -3.43 -20.19
CA ILE A 334 -18.31 -2.11 -19.57
C ILE A 334 -17.24 -1.94 -18.48
N SER A 335 -16.57 -0.80 -18.48
CA SER A 335 -15.64 -0.38 -17.42
C SER A 335 -16.36 0.58 -16.45
N LEU A 336 -15.93 0.67 -15.20
CA LEU A 336 -16.39 1.70 -14.26
C LEU A 336 -16.14 3.13 -14.77
N LYS A 337 -15.15 3.31 -15.64
CA LYS A 337 -14.87 4.61 -16.30
C LYS A 337 -15.88 4.97 -17.41
N ASP A 338 -16.73 4.04 -17.79
CA ASP A 338 -17.80 4.24 -18.78
C ASP A 338 -19.12 4.67 -18.13
N LEU A 339 -19.22 4.58 -16.79
CA LEU A 339 -20.35 4.98 -15.97
C LEU A 339 -20.18 6.40 -15.44
#